data_cd5a5210582e2cf025ef2f315f3ef771
#
_entry.id   cd5a5210582e2cf025ef2f315f3ef771
#
_cell.length_a   1.000
_cell.length_b   1.000
_cell.length_c   1.000
_cell.angle_alpha   90.00
_cell.angle_beta   90.00
_cell.angle_gamma   90.00
#
_symmetry.space_group_name_H-M   'P 1'
#
loop_
_entity.id
_entity.type
_entity.pdbx_description
1 polymer ?
#
loop_
_entity_poly.entity_id
_entity_poly.type
_entity_poly.pdbx_seq_one_letter_code
_entity_poly.pdbx_strand_id
1 'polypeptide(L)'
;GLGDVYKRQVVMSRCFIGQACHLTHLFSAHDSLFFSNCQSENGEACAIFAGPYTVTMHKSSLLIAGMFSFLNAGSGSNQSNHMYKLGPIHQGVVERGSKTTSDSYILWPAKVGAFSLIMGRHVNHPDTSGMPFSYLIEHGNRSYLVPGANLKSVGTIRDAQKWPKRDKRTDPDKLDCINFNLLSPYTIQKMLQGIDTLQGLKQTSGETSECYSFQSTTIKNSSLNKGIDLYTLAVHKFMGNSIIKRLEGAPFSDLNDLHDRLKLTDSLGEGEWIDLSGLIVPKQAVKDEIDRIVGNPDSTLEETESFFQAMHRRYYDMEWTWVCSIMPRWYGKTVDRLSPGDIIRIVRQWNEAVVSLDRMLYDDARKEFSMISRIGFGVDGSTRQRDFDFEQVRGEFENDAFVKMVCKHIEDKTALGNELIDRLEALITSISQH
;
A
#
# COMPACT_ATOMS: atom_id res chain seq x y z
N GLY A 1 36.30 23.16 12.28
CA GLY A 1 36.29 23.40 13.72
C GLY A 1 35.83 22.16 14.48
N LEU A 2 36.31 21.99 15.71
CA LEU A 2 35.94 20.88 16.60
C LEU A 2 34.40 20.70 16.75
N GLY A 3 33.60 21.74 16.52
CA GLY A 3 32.14 21.68 16.58
C GLY A 3 31.47 20.89 15.45
N ASP A 4 32.13 20.67 14.31
CA ASP A 4 31.51 19.95 13.18
C ASP A 4 31.64 18.43 13.29
N VAL A 5 32.64 17.92 14.05
CA VAL A 5 32.83 16.49 14.27
C VAL A 5 31.69 15.89 15.08
N TYR A 6 31.13 16.62 16.01
CA TYR A 6 30.03 16.18 16.85
C TYR A 6 28.63 16.38 16.25
N LYS A 7 28.48 17.22 15.22
CA LYS A 7 27.19 17.52 14.59
C LYS A 7 26.64 16.43 13.68
N ARG A 8 27.47 15.43 13.33
CA ARG A 8 27.09 14.33 12.42
C ARG A 8 27.22 12.94 13.08
N GLN A 9 27.39 12.91 14.39
CA GLN A 9 27.58 11.64 15.09
C GLN A 9 26.27 10.85 15.15
N VAL A 10 26.33 9.57 14.84
CA VAL A 10 25.27 8.57 15.05
C VAL A 10 25.73 7.64 16.16
N VAL A 11 24.84 7.35 17.11
CA VAL A 11 25.13 6.43 18.22
C VAL A 11 24.30 5.16 18.02
N MET A 12 24.99 4.04 17.85
CA MET A 12 24.30 2.76 17.61
C MET A 12 24.92 1.65 18.45
N SER A 13 24.08 0.78 18.99
CA SER A 13 24.49 -0.39 19.75
C SER A 13 23.60 -1.59 19.42
N ARG A 14 24.23 -2.73 19.12
CA ARG A 14 23.54 -3.99 18.79
C ARG A 14 22.49 -3.81 17.66
N CYS A 15 22.92 -3.19 16.57
CA CYS A 15 22.06 -2.93 15.41
C CYS A 15 22.57 -3.66 14.17
N PHE A 16 21.62 -4.11 13.33
CA PHE A 16 21.89 -4.54 11.96
C PHE A 16 21.54 -3.40 10.99
N ILE A 17 22.42 -3.13 10.03
CA ILE A 17 22.24 -2.09 9.02
C ILE A 17 22.33 -2.73 7.63
N GLY A 18 21.22 -2.76 6.93
CA GLY A 18 21.09 -3.26 5.56
C GLY A 18 21.65 -2.30 4.50
N GLN A 19 21.55 -2.75 3.24
CA GLN A 19 22.09 -2.03 2.09
C GLN A 19 21.42 -0.65 1.90
N ALA A 20 22.25 0.34 1.53
CA ALA A 20 21.82 1.70 1.19
C ALA A 20 21.02 2.43 2.31
N CYS A 21 21.18 2.04 3.56
CA CYS A 21 20.67 2.81 4.69
C CYS A 21 21.42 4.14 4.84
N HIS A 22 20.68 5.19 5.19
CA HIS A 22 21.23 6.52 5.44
C HIS A 22 20.83 6.99 6.85
N LEU A 23 21.74 6.81 7.82
CA LEU A 23 21.54 7.12 9.22
C LEU A 23 22.50 8.23 9.62
N THR A 24 21.99 9.40 9.98
CA THR A 24 22.82 10.63 10.14
C THR A 24 22.27 11.56 11.23
N HIS A 25 22.93 12.70 11.42
CA HIS A 25 22.46 13.87 12.17
C HIS A 25 21.99 13.55 13.60
N LEU A 26 22.86 12.96 14.43
CA LEU A 26 22.61 12.65 15.83
C LEU A 26 21.47 11.62 16.06
N PHE A 27 21.17 10.79 15.06
CA PHE A 27 20.27 9.67 15.24
C PHE A 27 20.84 8.67 16.24
N SER A 28 20.02 8.14 17.14
CA SER A 28 20.43 7.08 18.05
C SER A 28 19.58 5.82 17.86
N ALA A 29 20.23 4.65 17.92
CA ALA A 29 19.52 3.38 17.82
C ALA A 29 20.15 2.29 18.68
N HIS A 30 19.31 1.48 19.32
CA HIS A 30 19.70 0.33 20.11
C HIS A 30 18.83 -0.88 19.78
N ASP A 31 19.45 -2.09 19.77
CA ASP A 31 18.75 -3.36 19.60
C ASP A 31 17.81 -3.41 18.37
N SER A 32 18.25 -2.84 17.25
CA SER A 32 17.36 -2.52 16.12
C SER A 32 17.90 -3.07 14.81
N LEU A 33 16.97 -3.43 13.91
CA LEU A 33 17.26 -3.91 12.56
C LEU A 33 16.77 -2.86 11.55
N PHE A 34 17.66 -2.46 10.64
CA PHE A 34 17.35 -1.54 9.53
C PHE A 34 17.64 -2.25 8.21
N PHE A 35 16.59 -2.54 7.47
CA PHE A 35 16.69 -3.14 6.14
C PHE A 35 16.90 -2.08 5.06
N SER A 36 16.97 -2.48 3.80
CA SER A 36 17.50 -1.61 2.75
C SER A 36 16.73 -0.29 2.58
N ASN A 37 17.49 0.74 2.20
CA ASN A 37 16.98 2.08 1.92
C ASN A 37 16.27 2.78 3.11
N CYS A 38 16.50 2.36 4.35
CA CYS A 38 16.05 3.09 5.51
C CYS A 38 16.76 4.44 5.63
N GLN A 39 16.03 5.48 6.04
CA GLN A 39 16.58 6.82 6.24
C GLN A 39 16.17 7.34 7.62
N SER A 40 17.16 7.67 8.47
CA SER A 40 16.88 8.15 9.82
C SER A 40 17.81 9.28 10.21
N GLU A 41 17.24 10.34 10.74
CA GLU A 41 17.94 11.53 11.22
C GLU A 41 17.30 12.06 12.51
N ASN A 42 18.10 12.61 13.40
CA ASN A 42 17.67 13.39 14.56
C ASN A 42 16.67 12.71 15.53
N GLY A 43 16.37 11.45 15.36
CA GLY A 43 15.37 10.72 16.16
C GLY A 43 16.01 9.63 17.00
N GLU A 44 15.15 8.82 17.62
CA GLU A 44 15.56 7.67 18.43
C GLU A 44 14.81 6.41 17.99
N ALA A 45 15.54 5.29 17.95
CA ALA A 45 14.98 3.97 17.75
C ALA A 45 15.48 2.99 18.80
N CYS A 46 14.59 2.15 19.31
CA CYS A 46 14.94 1.09 20.25
C CYS A 46 14.08 -0.14 20.03
N ALA A 47 14.72 -1.30 19.87
CA ALA A 47 14.06 -2.58 19.67
C ALA A 47 13.07 -2.57 18.48
N ILE A 48 13.47 -2.00 17.35
CA ILE A 48 12.61 -1.95 16.16
C ILE A 48 13.06 -2.93 15.09
N PHE A 49 12.09 -3.36 14.29
CA PHE A 49 12.28 -3.98 13.00
C PHE A 49 11.87 -2.94 11.94
N ALA A 50 12.85 -2.22 11.42
CA ALA A 50 12.65 -1.26 10.34
C ALA A 50 12.86 -1.96 9.00
N GLY A 51 11.77 -2.46 8.41
CA GLY A 51 11.75 -2.99 7.05
C GLY A 51 12.12 -1.93 6.02
N PRO A 52 12.30 -2.31 4.75
CA PRO A 52 12.79 -1.43 3.70
C PRO A 52 12.03 -0.11 3.63
N TYR A 53 12.74 0.97 3.29
CA TYR A 53 12.16 2.32 3.13
C TYR A 53 11.46 2.89 4.38
N THR A 54 11.81 2.43 5.58
CA THR A 54 11.38 3.09 6.81
C THR A 54 12.13 4.41 6.96
N VAL A 55 11.37 5.51 7.06
CA VAL A 55 11.91 6.89 7.08
C VAL A 55 11.48 7.61 8.35
N THR A 56 12.46 8.15 9.09
CA THR A 56 12.27 9.03 10.26
C THR A 56 13.36 10.10 10.25
N MET A 57 13.04 11.32 9.78
CA MET A 57 14.04 12.36 9.52
C MET A 57 13.91 13.58 10.42
N HIS A 58 12.96 13.57 11.35
CA HIS A 58 12.63 14.76 12.14
C HIS A 58 13.05 14.59 13.60
N LYS A 59 13.44 15.71 14.22
CA LYS A 59 13.72 15.76 15.65
C LYS A 59 12.52 15.32 16.47
N SER A 60 12.78 14.71 17.63
CA SER A 60 11.76 14.21 18.56
C SER A 60 10.85 13.11 18.03
N SER A 61 11.20 12.47 16.92
CA SER A 61 10.49 11.27 16.45
C SER A 61 11.05 10.04 17.14
N LEU A 62 10.15 9.19 17.65
CA LEU A 62 10.50 7.97 18.39
C LEU A 62 9.89 6.75 17.70
N LEU A 63 10.74 5.76 17.41
CA LEU A 63 10.35 4.43 16.94
C LEU A 63 10.82 3.41 17.98
N ILE A 64 9.91 2.89 18.79
CA ILE A 64 10.26 2.01 19.90
C ILE A 64 9.36 0.78 19.93
N ALA A 65 9.96 -0.40 20.06
CA ALA A 65 9.28 -1.67 20.26
C ALA A 65 8.25 -2.01 19.14
N GLY A 66 8.55 -1.70 17.90
CA GLY A 66 7.60 -1.87 16.80
C GLY A 66 8.23 -2.46 15.53
N MET A 67 7.36 -2.95 14.66
CA MET A 67 7.70 -3.41 13.31
C MET A 67 7.12 -2.45 12.28
N PHE A 68 7.96 -2.05 11.32
CA PHE A 68 7.65 -1.06 10.29
C PHE A 68 8.15 -1.53 8.94
N SER A 69 7.53 -1.06 7.86
CA SER A 69 8.10 -1.10 6.50
C SER A 69 7.51 0.03 5.66
N PHE A 70 8.30 0.64 4.79
CA PHE A 70 7.87 1.78 3.96
C PHE A 70 7.17 2.88 4.77
N LEU A 71 7.48 2.98 6.05
CA LEU A 71 6.91 3.99 6.95
C LEU A 71 7.49 5.37 6.63
N ASN A 72 6.65 6.39 6.66
CA ASN A 72 7.09 7.79 6.75
C ASN A 72 6.61 8.37 8.08
N ALA A 73 7.51 8.46 9.05
CA ALA A 73 7.23 9.02 10.37
C ALA A 73 7.22 10.55 10.32
N GLY A 74 6.10 11.16 10.74
CA GLY A 74 5.95 12.61 10.82
C GLY A 74 6.80 13.23 11.93
N SER A 75 7.00 14.54 11.83
CA SER A 75 7.77 15.31 12.83
C SER A 75 7.16 15.18 14.22
N GLY A 76 7.98 14.85 15.23
CA GLY A 76 7.53 14.69 16.60
C GLY A 76 6.61 13.49 16.86
N SER A 77 6.42 12.61 15.87
CA SER A 77 5.58 11.44 16.07
C SER A 77 6.23 10.42 16.99
N ASN A 78 5.41 9.72 17.78
CA ASN A 78 5.85 8.76 18.77
C ASN A 78 5.08 7.45 18.63
N GLN A 79 5.78 6.39 18.27
CA GLN A 79 5.29 5.03 18.18
C GLN A 79 6.00 4.21 19.26
N SER A 80 5.33 3.96 20.38
CA SER A 80 6.01 3.39 21.54
C SER A 80 5.08 2.75 22.57
N ASN A 81 5.72 2.10 23.54
CA ASN A 81 5.09 1.56 24.75
C ASN A 81 5.48 2.33 26.03
N HIS A 82 5.96 3.54 25.91
CA HIS A 82 6.52 4.31 27.03
C HIS A 82 5.56 4.48 28.22
N MET A 83 4.24 4.58 27.98
CA MET A 83 3.26 4.70 29.04
C MET A 83 3.29 3.52 30.04
N TYR A 84 3.65 2.34 29.58
CA TYR A 84 3.64 1.13 30.42
C TYR A 84 5.00 0.78 31.00
N LYS A 85 6.07 1.43 30.56
CA LYS A 85 7.46 1.16 30.99
C LYS A 85 7.84 -0.32 30.87
N LEU A 86 7.36 -1.00 29.82
CA LEU A 86 7.52 -2.44 29.64
C LEU A 86 8.87 -2.84 29.03
N GLY A 87 9.74 -1.86 28.76
CA GLY A 87 11.02 -2.12 28.08
C GLY A 87 10.88 -2.37 26.57
N PRO A 88 11.98 -2.70 25.90
CA PRO A 88 12.06 -2.78 24.46
C PRO A 88 11.63 -4.16 23.94
N ILE A 89 10.34 -4.36 23.75
CA ILE A 89 9.75 -5.54 23.10
C ILE A 89 8.89 -5.12 21.91
N HIS A 90 8.82 -5.96 20.88
CA HIS A 90 7.98 -5.69 19.71
C HIS A 90 6.50 -5.89 20.06
N GLN A 91 5.82 -4.81 20.30
CA GLN A 91 4.41 -4.81 20.70
C GLN A 91 3.47 -4.25 19.65
N GLY A 92 3.98 -3.55 18.65
CA GLY A 92 3.17 -2.89 17.64
C GLY A 92 3.64 -3.15 16.22
N VAL A 93 2.71 -3.03 15.29
CA VAL A 93 2.98 -3.16 13.85
C VAL A 93 2.35 -1.99 13.11
N VAL A 94 3.14 -1.30 12.32
CA VAL A 94 2.64 -0.37 11.30
C VAL A 94 3.00 -0.96 9.95
N GLU A 95 1.98 -1.51 9.29
CA GLU A 95 2.18 -2.22 8.02
C GLU A 95 2.65 -1.27 6.92
N ARG A 96 3.14 -1.86 5.84
CA ARG A 96 3.80 -1.22 4.71
C ARG A 96 3.11 0.04 4.21
N GLY A 97 3.89 1.06 3.92
CA GLY A 97 3.45 2.27 3.23
C GLY A 97 2.62 3.24 4.05
N SER A 98 2.46 2.97 5.34
CA SER A 98 1.72 3.86 6.24
C SER A 98 2.52 5.11 6.59
N LYS A 99 1.81 6.16 7.01
CA LYS A 99 2.41 7.45 7.41
C LYS A 99 1.79 7.95 8.70
N THR A 100 2.59 8.64 9.51
CA THR A 100 2.08 9.45 10.61
C THR A 100 2.20 10.94 10.27
N THR A 101 1.22 11.73 10.69
CA THR A 101 1.33 13.19 10.65
C THR A 101 2.24 13.70 11.78
N SER A 102 2.55 14.99 11.77
CA SER A 102 3.29 15.62 12.87
C SER A 102 2.55 15.41 14.19
N ASP A 103 3.30 15.22 15.28
CA ASP A 103 2.81 15.01 16.65
C ASP A 103 1.85 13.83 16.84
N SER A 104 1.77 12.92 15.87
CA SER A 104 0.99 11.70 16.03
C SER A 104 1.58 10.78 17.09
N TYR A 105 0.72 10.08 17.80
CA TYR A 105 1.12 9.13 18.82
C TYR A 105 0.37 7.80 18.68
N ILE A 106 1.11 6.70 18.62
CA ILE A 106 0.53 5.36 18.62
C ILE A 106 1.07 4.61 19.83
N LEU A 107 0.18 4.31 20.77
CA LEU A 107 0.52 3.54 21.97
C LEU A 107 0.37 2.04 21.69
N TRP A 108 1.45 1.29 21.91
CA TRP A 108 1.44 -0.17 21.83
C TRP A 108 0.71 -0.84 23.01
N PRO A 109 0.09 -2.03 22.79
CA PRO A 109 0.02 -2.75 21.52
C PRO A 109 -1.01 -2.12 20.56
N ALA A 110 -0.63 -1.98 19.29
CA ALA A 110 -1.52 -1.54 18.22
C ALA A 110 -1.07 -2.15 16.88
N LYS A 111 -2.01 -2.32 15.95
CA LYS A 111 -1.71 -2.74 14.59
C LYS A 111 -2.38 -1.80 13.60
N VAL A 112 -1.61 -1.23 12.69
CA VAL A 112 -2.10 -0.32 11.67
C VAL A 112 -1.99 -0.98 10.31
N GLY A 113 -3.12 -1.02 9.59
CA GLY A 113 -3.20 -1.63 8.27
C GLY A 113 -2.36 -0.91 7.22
N ALA A 114 -1.97 -1.64 6.19
CA ALA A 114 -1.10 -1.17 5.12
C ALA A 114 -1.61 0.12 4.45
N PHE A 115 -0.69 1.00 4.07
CA PHE A 115 -0.96 2.26 3.38
C PHE A 115 -1.94 3.20 4.12
N SER A 116 -1.97 3.14 5.43
CA SER A 116 -2.83 4.01 6.25
C SER A 116 -2.16 5.35 6.58
N LEU A 117 -2.98 6.37 6.80
CA LEU A 117 -2.54 7.67 7.32
C LEU A 117 -3.05 7.85 8.75
N ILE A 118 -2.12 8.07 9.68
CA ILE A 118 -2.39 8.20 11.12
C ILE A 118 -2.30 9.67 11.51
N MET A 119 -3.37 10.21 12.09
CA MET A 119 -3.50 11.61 12.48
C MET A 119 -3.94 11.73 13.94
N GLY A 120 -3.12 12.38 14.76
CA GLY A 120 -3.39 12.60 16.19
C GLY A 120 -2.93 11.46 17.10
N ARG A 121 -3.51 11.32 18.28
CA ARG A 121 -3.05 10.45 19.37
C ARG A 121 -3.97 9.25 19.56
N HIS A 122 -3.41 8.05 19.44
CA HIS A 122 -4.15 6.79 19.53
C HIS A 122 -3.64 5.97 20.72
N VAL A 123 -4.35 6.09 21.84
CA VAL A 123 -3.99 5.45 23.13
C VAL A 123 -4.89 4.26 23.47
N ASN A 124 -5.83 3.90 22.60
CA ASN A 124 -6.82 2.86 22.81
C ASN A 124 -6.44 1.52 22.17
N HIS A 125 -5.18 1.35 21.78
CA HIS A 125 -4.66 0.11 21.18
C HIS A 125 -5.45 -0.37 19.93
N PRO A 126 -5.62 0.45 18.90
CA PRO A 126 -6.41 0.05 17.74
C PRO A 126 -5.73 -1.09 16.96
N ASP A 127 -6.54 -2.02 16.45
CA ASP A 127 -6.13 -2.98 15.44
C ASP A 127 -6.90 -2.73 14.15
N THR A 128 -6.24 -2.11 13.19
CA THR A 128 -6.80 -1.78 11.87
C THR A 128 -6.14 -2.59 10.74
N SER A 129 -5.42 -3.67 11.07
CA SER A 129 -4.68 -4.49 10.11
C SER A 129 -5.55 -5.12 9.02
N GLY A 130 -6.84 -5.35 9.30
CA GLY A 130 -7.83 -5.81 8.31
C GLY A 130 -8.41 -4.71 7.42
N MET A 131 -8.04 -3.45 7.61
CA MET A 131 -8.59 -2.28 6.90
C MET A 131 -7.47 -1.44 6.26
N PRO A 132 -6.83 -1.93 5.18
CA PRO A 132 -5.74 -1.19 4.53
C PRO A 132 -6.24 0.10 3.88
N PHE A 133 -5.33 1.01 3.54
CA PHE A 133 -5.60 2.31 2.92
C PHE A 133 -6.59 3.17 3.72
N SER A 134 -6.57 3.08 5.04
CA SER A 134 -7.49 3.82 5.90
C SER A 134 -6.88 5.12 6.43
N TYR A 135 -7.75 6.05 6.83
CA TYR A 135 -7.35 7.09 7.75
C TYR A 135 -7.71 6.66 9.18
N LEU A 136 -6.77 6.81 10.08
CA LEU A 136 -6.96 6.67 11.51
C LEU A 136 -6.83 8.07 12.13
N ILE A 137 -7.95 8.62 12.61
CA ILE A 137 -8.08 10.03 13.01
C ILE A 137 -8.47 10.11 14.48
N GLU A 138 -7.75 10.89 15.26
CA GLU A 138 -8.17 11.23 16.62
C GLU A 138 -9.22 12.34 16.59
N HIS A 139 -10.30 12.15 17.33
CA HIS A 139 -11.26 13.19 17.63
C HIS A 139 -11.85 12.96 19.02
N GLY A 140 -11.72 13.92 19.94
CA GLY A 140 -12.27 13.84 21.28
C GLY A 140 -11.77 12.62 22.07
N ASN A 141 -10.49 12.33 22.05
CA ASN A 141 -9.82 11.17 22.66
C ASN A 141 -10.30 9.80 22.16
N ARG A 142 -10.94 9.74 20.99
CA ARG A 142 -11.35 8.50 20.32
C ARG A 142 -10.62 8.35 18.98
N SER A 143 -10.37 7.11 18.61
CA SER A 143 -9.82 6.76 17.31
C SER A 143 -10.96 6.50 16.33
N TYR A 144 -11.06 7.31 15.28
CA TYR A 144 -11.99 7.11 14.17
C TYR A 144 -11.28 6.48 13.00
N LEU A 145 -11.88 5.43 12.44
CA LEU A 145 -11.39 4.75 11.25
C LEU A 145 -12.23 5.15 10.04
N VAL A 146 -11.56 5.51 8.94
CA VAL A 146 -12.18 5.81 7.65
C VAL A 146 -11.63 4.83 6.61
N PRO A 147 -12.29 3.67 6.43
CA PRO A 147 -11.78 2.60 5.58
C PRO A 147 -11.58 3.04 4.12
N GLY A 148 -10.48 2.63 3.51
CA GLY A 148 -10.18 2.86 2.09
C GLY A 148 -9.90 4.32 1.69
N ALA A 149 -10.00 5.29 2.61
CA ALA A 149 -9.90 6.72 2.29
C ALA A 149 -8.58 7.10 1.61
N ASN A 150 -7.51 6.38 1.89
CA ASN A 150 -6.18 6.66 1.34
C ASN A 150 -5.95 6.10 -0.08
N LEU A 151 -6.89 5.31 -0.62
CA LEU A 151 -6.88 4.86 -2.03
C LEU A 151 -6.94 6.02 -3.04
N LYS A 152 -7.55 7.13 -2.63
CA LYS A 152 -7.73 8.33 -3.44
C LYS A 152 -6.78 9.48 -3.05
N SER A 153 -5.71 9.21 -2.32
CA SER A 153 -4.74 10.22 -1.90
C SER A 153 -3.59 10.34 -2.88
N VAL A 154 -3.38 11.54 -3.38
CA VAL A 154 -2.20 11.91 -4.19
C VAL A 154 -0.90 11.53 -3.49
N GLY A 155 -0.83 11.76 -2.18
CA GLY A 155 0.37 11.46 -1.38
C GLY A 155 0.75 9.98 -1.42
N THR A 156 -0.20 9.07 -1.35
CA THR A 156 0.05 7.62 -1.39
C THR A 156 0.56 7.16 -2.76
N ILE A 157 -0.09 7.62 -3.84
CA ILE A 157 0.33 7.28 -5.21
C ILE A 157 1.72 7.85 -5.52
N ARG A 158 1.94 9.12 -5.14
CA ARG A 158 3.23 9.81 -5.34
C ARG A 158 4.39 9.10 -4.64
N ASP A 159 4.18 8.60 -3.43
CA ASP A 159 5.22 7.89 -2.69
C ASP A 159 5.49 6.50 -3.27
N ALA A 160 4.45 5.76 -3.64
CA ALA A 160 4.62 4.47 -4.30
C ALA A 160 5.44 4.58 -5.61
N GLN A 161 5.24 5.64 -6.38
CA GLN A 161 6.01 5.91 -7.60
C GLN A 161 7.48 6.29 -7.32
N LYS A 162 7.75 6.83 -6.12
CA LYS A 162 9.11 7.24 -5.73
C LYS A 162 9.97 6.09 -5.24
N TRP A 163 9.42 5.09 -4.56
CA TRP A 163 10.21 4.02 -3.95
C TRP A 163 11.13 3.30 -4.94
N PRO A 164 10.68 2.79 -6.10
CA PRO A 164 11.59 2.14 -7.04
C PRO A 164 12.70 3.06 -7.53
N LYS A 165 12.39 4.36 -7.72
CA LYS A 165 13.36 5.38 -8.18
C LYS A 165 14.37 5.77 -7.09
N ARG A 166 14.08 5.49 -5.84
CA ARG A 166 14.89 5.78 -4.67
C ARG A 166 15.68 4.57 -4.16
N ASP A 167 15.67 3.47 -4.87
CA ASP A 167 16.57 2.35 -4.56
C ASP A 167 18.01 2.79 -4.78
N LYS A 168 18.74 2.91 -3.68
CA LYS A 168 20.15 3.36 -3.64
C LYS A 168 21.15 2.20 -3.55
N ARG A 169 20.67 0.96 -3.59
CA ARG A 169 21.53 -0.22 -3.54
C ARG A 169 22.36 -0.31 -4.83
N THR A 170 23.66 -0.25 -4.67
CA THR A 170 24.62 -0.33 -5.79
C THR A 170 25.21 -1.73 -5.97
N ASP A 171 25.10 -2.57 -4.93
CA ASP A 171 25.53 -3.95 -4.98
C ASP A 171 24.65 -4.74 -5.99
N PRO A 172 25.25 -5.52 -6.91
CA PRO A 172 24.50 -6.41 -7.79
C PRO A 172 23.68 -7.44 -7.00
N ASP A 173 24.21 -7.91 -5.85
CA ASP A 173 23.52 -8.84 -4.96
C ASP A 173 22.63 -8.07 -3.99
N LYS A 174 21.37 -7.90 -4.40
CA LYS A 174 20.34 -7.24 -3.58
C LYS A 174 19.75 -8.23 -2.58
N LEU A 175 20.13 -8.09 -1.31
CA LEU A 175 19.73 -9.01 -0.25
C LEU A 175 18.23 -8.94 0.07
N ASP A 176 17.64 -7.74 0.06
CA ASP A 176 16.21 -7.59 0.29
C ASP A 176 15.41 -7.72 -1.02
N CYS A 177 14.53 -8.69 -1.10
CA CYS A 177 13.54 -8.82 -2.15
C CYS A 177 12.36 -7.88 -1.87
N ILE A 178 12.04 -6.97 -2.79
CA ILE A 178 11.06 -5.90 -2.54
C ILE A 178 10.02 -5.84 -3.65
N ASN A 179 8.75 -6.00 -3.28
CA ASN A 179 7.59 -5.72 -4.12
C ASN A 179 7.08 -4.31 -3.82
N PHE A 180 6.86 -3.50 -4.87
CA PHE A 180 6.38 -2.12 -4.75
C PHE A 180 4.88 -1.96 -5.01
N ASN A 181 4.17 -3.06 -5.19
CA ASN A 181 2.75 -3.08 -5.53
C ASN A 181 1.90 -2.47 -4.41
N LEU A 182 1.06 -1.50 -4.76
CA LEU A 182 0.01 -0.98 -3.87
C LEU A 182 -1.12 -1.99 -3.71
N LEU A 183 -1.66 -2.43 -4.85
CA LEU A 183 -2.64 -3.50 -4.91
C LEU A 183 -1.91 -4.81 -5.18
N SER A 184 -2.15 -5.79 -4.35
CA SER A 184 -1.50 -7.10 -4.36
C SER A 184 -2.43 -8.12 -3.71
N PRO A 185 -2.21 -9.42 -3.84
CA PRO A 185 -2.99 -10.41 -3.10
C PRO A 185 -3.04 -10.10 -1.59
N TYR A 186 -1.93 -9.62 -1.01
CA TYR A 186 -1.86 -9.23 0.40
C TYR A 186 -2.83 -8.10 0.78
N THR A 187 -2.92 -7.03 0.00
CA THR A 187 -3.83 -5.91 0.29
C THR A 187 -5.27 -6.21 -0.11
N ILE A 188 -5.46 -6.91 -1.24
CA ILE A 188 -6.79 -7.23 -1.75
C ILE A 188 -7.51 -8.26 -0.87
N GLN A 189 -6.83 -9.29 -0.36
CA GLN A 189 -7.45 -10.22 0.59
C GLN A 189 -7.98 -9.50 1.84
N LYS A 190 -7.23 -8.51 2.34
CA LYS A 190 -7.67 -7.67 3.47
C LYS A 190 -8.84 -6.78 3.11
N MET A 191 -8.89 -6.23 1.89
CA MET A 191 -10.05 -5.46 1.41
C MET A 191 -11.30 -6.33 1.28
N LEU A 192 -11.16 -7.57 0.77
CA LEU A 192 -12.28 -8.52 0.69
C LEU A 192 -12.83 -8.86 2.08
N GLN A 193 -11.93 -9.13 3.06
CA GLN A 193 -12.33 -9.33 4.46
C GLN A 193 -12.90 -8.06 5.08
N GLY A 194 -12.35 -6.90 4.71
CA GLY A 194 -12.85 -5.58 5.12
C GLY A 194 -14.28 -5.32 4.65
N ILE A 195 -14.61 -5.65 3.41
CA ILE A 195 -15.98 -5.56 2.88
C ILE A 195 -16.94 -6.44 3.71
N ASP A 196 -16.58 -7.70 3.93
CA ASP A 196 -17.40 -8.63 4.74
C ASP A 196 -17.59 -8.10 6.18
N THR A 197 -16.53 -7.58 6.77
CA THR A 197 -16.57 -7.00 8.13
C THR A 197 -17.47 -5.78 8.20
N LEU A 198 -17.34 -4.84 7.25
CA LEU A 198 -18.14 -3.61 7.21
C LEU A 198 -19.62 -3.93 6.97
N GLN A 199 -19.94 -4.89 6.10
CA GLN A 199 -21.30 -5.37 5.89
C GLN A 199 -21.84 -6.08 7.15
N GLY A 200 -21.05 -6.91 7.80
CA GLY A 200 -21.41 -7.57 9.05
C GLY A 200 -21.70 -6.59 10.19
N LEU A 201 -20.96 -5.50 10.32
CA LEU A 201 -21.22 -4.44 11.31
C LEU A 201 -22.61 -3.80 11.08
N LYS A 202 -22.99 -3.55 9.82
CA LYS A 202 -24.34 -3.03 9.49
C LYS A 202 -25.43 -4.02 9.87
N GLN A 203 -25.27 -5.28 9.53
CA GLN A 203 -26.23 -6.33 9.84
C GLN A 203 -26.43 -6.52 11.35
N THR A 204 -25.36 -6.45 12.13
CA THR A 204 -25.39 -6.68 13.58
C THR A 204 -25.88 -5.48 14.38
N SER A 205 -25.46 -4.27 14.00
CA SER A 205 -25.74 -3.03 14.76
C SER A 205 -26.84 -2.16 14.16
N GLY A 206 -27.41 -2.56 13.02
CA GLY A 206 -28.45 -1.84 12.28
C GLY A 206 -27.90 -0.90 11.21
N GLU A 207 -28.56 -0.88 10.06
CA GLU A 207 -28.14 -0.13 8.87
C GLU A 207 -28.16 1.40 9.05
N THR A 208 -28.96 1.90 9.99
CA THR A 208 -29.17 3.33 10.28
C THR A 208 -28.35 3.85 11.46
N SER A 209 -27.49 3.02 12.07
CA SER A 209 -26.60 3.45 13.16
C SER A 209 -25.68 4.57 12.68
N GLU A 210 -25.51 5.62 13.48
CA GLU A 210 -24.59 6.71 13.14
C GLU A 210 -23.12 6.25 13.12
N CYS A 211 -22.77 5.36 14.04
CA CYS A 211 -21.43 4.87 14.24
C CYS A 211 -21.41 3.38 14.59
N TYR A 212 -20.32 2.74 14.24
CA TYR A 212 -20.02 1.33 14.54
C TYR A 212 -18.72 1.21 15.30
N SER A 213 -18.65 0.32 16.28
CA SER A 213 -17.42 -0.01 16.99
C SER A 213 -16.66 -1.12 16.27
N PHE A 214 -15.37 -0.93 16.07
CA PHE A 214 -14.49 -1.91 15.43
C PHE A 214 -13.08 -1.83 16.03
N GLN A 215 -12.62 -2.89 16.69
CA GLN A 215 -11.23 -3.06 17.18
C GLN A 215 -10.66 -1.78 17.84
N SER A 216 -11.34 -1.31 18.89
CA SER A 216 -11.00 -0.06 19.61
C SER A 216 -11.05 1.22 18.75
N THR A 217 -11.72 1.17 17.62
CA THR A 217 -12.01 2.33 16.77
C THR A 217 -13.51 2.55 16.59
N THR A 218 -13.86 3.73 16.11
CA THR A 218 -15.23 4.10 15.74
C THR A 218 -15.28 4.37 14.23
N ILE A 219 -16.24 3.77 13.53
CA ILE A 219 -16.49 4.01 12.09
C ILE A 219 -17.84 4.71 11.95
N LYS A 220 -17.85 5.90 11.34
CA LYS A 220 -19.11 6.58 11.00
C LYS A 220 -19.83 5.84 9.86
N ASN A 221 -21.18 5.82 9.86
CA ASN A 221 -21.96 5.14 8.82
C ASN A 221 -21.57 5.60 7.40
N SER A 222 -21.42 6.91 7.20
CA SER A 222 -20.99 7.44 5.90
C SER A 222 -19.58 6.95 5.48
N SER A 223 -18.68 6.81 6.44
CA SER A 223 -17.33 6.28 6.20
C SER A 223 -17.34 4.78 5.91
N LEU A 224 -18.20 4.04 6.60
CA LEU A 224 -18.39 2.61 6.38
C LEU A 224 -18.88 2.33 4.96
N ASN A 225 -19.98 2.98 4.53
CA ASN A 225 -20.52 2.77 3.19
C ASN A 225 -19.50 3.14 2.11
N LYS A 226 -18.84 4.30 2.26
CA LYS A 226 -17.79 4.73 1.33
C LYS A 226 -16.58 3.80 1.33
N GLY A 227 -16.26 3.19 2.46
CA GLY A 227 -15.19 2.18 2.57
C GLY A 227 -15.51 0.92 1.77
N ILE A 228 -16.75 0.43 1.82
CA ILE A 228 -17.20 -0.70 0.99
C ILE A 228 -17.05 -0.35 -0.50
N ASP A 229 -17.51 0.83 -0.92
CA ASP A 229 -17.45 1.27 -2.31
C ASP A 229 -15.98 1.36 -2.79
N LEU A 230 -15.10 1.98 -2.00
CA LEU A 230 -13.69 2.15 -2.34
C LEU A 230 -12.95 0.81 -2.44
N TYR A 231 -13.20 -0.11 -1.51
CA TYR A 231 -12.62 -1.45 -1.58
C TYR A 231 -13.16 -2.23 -2.78
N THR A 232 -14.45 -2.12 -3.09
CA THR A 232 -15.03 -2.75 -4.29
C THR A 232 -14.36 -2.24 -5.57
N LEU A 233 -14.17 -0.92 -5.71
CA LEU A 233 -13.42 -0.35 -6.84
C LEU A 233 -11.97 -0.88 -6.90
N ALA A 234 -11.27 -0.94 -5.77
CA ALA A 234 -9.90 -1.46 -5.73
C ALA A 234 -9.82 -2.93 -6.14
N VAL A 235 -10.77 -3.76 -5.70
CA VAL A 235 -10.86 -5.18 -6.09
C VAL A 235 -11.13 -5.30 -7.60
N HIS A 236 -12.09 -4.55 -8.15
CA HIS A 236 -12.36 -4.57 -9.60
C HIS A 236 -11.14 -4.11 -10.41
N LYS A 237 -10.46 -3.05 -9.97
CA LYS A 237 -9.22 -2.59 -10.60
C LYS A 237 -8.13 -3.67 -10.60
N PHE A 238 -7.91 -4.32 -9.47
CA PHE A 238 -6.89 -5.37 -9.34
C PHE A 238 -7.20 -6.61 -10.17
N MET A 239 -8.42 -7.16 -10.02
CA MET A 239 -8.86 -8.36 -10.74
C MET A 239 -8.84 -8.13 -12.26
N GLY A 240 -9.34 -6.99 -12.71
CA GLY A 240 -9.35 -6.63 -14.13
C GLY A 240 -7.95 -6.40 -14.69
N ASN A 241 -7.03 -5.74 -13.96
CA ASN A 241 -5.63 -5.60 -14.38
C ASN A 241 -4.99 -6.96 -14.67
N SER A 242 -5.23 -7.95 -13.80
CA SER A 242 -4.64 -9.29 -13.94
C SER A 242 -5.16 -10.02 -15.18
N ILE A 243 -6.46 -9.91 -15.48
CA ILE A 243 -7.07 -10.47 -16.70
C ILE A 243 -6.54 -9.76 -17.95
N ILE A 244 -6.56 -8.43 -17.95
CA ILE A 244 -6.12 -7.63 -19.11
C ILE A 244 -4.68 -7.95 -19.46
N LYS A 245 -3.80 -8.05 -18.44
CA LYS A 245 -2.40 -8.38 -18.65
C LYS A 245 -2.20 -9.74 -19.34
N ARG A 246 -3.09 -10.71 -19.14
CA ARG A 246 -3.07 -12.02 -19.80
C ARG A 246 -3.60 -11.95 -21.24
N LEU A 247 -4.48 -11.01 -21.52
CA LEU A 247 -5.20 -10.89 -22.79
C LEU A 247 -4.68 -9.77 -23.70
N GLU A 248 -3.78 -8.90 -23.21
CA GLU A 248 -3.15 -7.88 -24.06
C GLU A 248 -2.27 -8.52 -25.15
N GLY A 249 -2.08 -7.80 -26.26
CA GLY A 249 -1.28 -8.25 -27.39
C GLY A 249 -2.11 -8.65 -28.61
N ALA A 250 -1.75 -9.73 -29.31
CA ALA A 250 -2.38 -10.14 -30.57
C ALA A 250 -3.87 -10.46 -30.45
N PRO A 251 -4.68 -10.27 -31.51
CA PRO A 251 -6.08 -10.72 -31.55
C PRO A 251 -6.23 -12.21 -31.24
N PHE A 252 -7.41 -12.61 -30.75
CA PHE A 252 -7.75 -14.00 -30.50
C PHE A 252 -8.10 -14.71 -31.81
N SER A 253 -7.56 -15.92 -32.04
CA SER A 253 -7.90 -16.74 -33.17
C SER A 253 -9.25 -17.47 -32.98
N ASP A 254 -9.49 -17.98 -31.76
CA ASP A 254 -10.69 -18.70 -31.39
C ASP A 254 -10.85 -18.72 -29.83
N LEU A 255 -11.87 -19.46 -29.35
CA LEU A 255 -12.09 -19.63 -27.90
C LEU A 255 -10.97 -20.41 -27.19
N ASN A 256 -10.31 -21.32 -27.89
CA ASN A 256 -9.23 -22.10 -27.28
C ASN A 256 -8.02 -21.19 -27.03
N ASP A 257 -7.67 -20.32 -28.00
CA ASP A 257 -6.62 -19.31 -27.82
C ASP A 257 -6.93 -18.39 -26.64
N LEU A 258 -8.19 -17.91 -26.51
CA LEU A 258 -8.62 -17.11 -25.37
C LEU A 258 -8.42 -17.85 -24.05
N HIS A 259 -8.87 -19.09 -23.94
CA HIS A 259 -8.74 -19.88 -22.73
C HIS A 259 -7.29 -20.28 -22.44
N ASP A 260 -6.49 -20.55 -23.46
CA ASP A 260 -5.08 -20.89 -23.32
C ASP A 260 -4.27 -19.73 -22.70
N ARG A 261 -4.60 -18.48 -23.03
CA ARG A 261 -3.98 -17.28 -22.40
C ARG A 261 -4.37 -17.10 -20.93
N LEU A 262 -5.51 -17.64 -20.53
CA LEU A 262 -6.01 -17.57 -19.14
C LEU A 262 -5.60 -18.79 -18.31
N LYS A 263 -4.86 -19.76 -18.84
CA LYS A 263 -4.37 -20.91 -18.08
C LYS A 263 -3.47 -20.49 -16.91
N LEU A 264 -3.53 -21.28 -15.84
CA LEU A 264 -2.60 -21.15 -14.73
C LEU A 264 -1.17 -21.42 -15.20
N THR A 265 -0.25 -20.60 -14.74
CA THR A 265 1.18 -20.68 -15.07
C THR A 265 2.02 -21.09 -13.87
N ASP A 266 1.45 -21.06 -12.67
CA ASP A 266 2.08 -21.45 -11.42
C ASP A 266 1.14 -22.30 -10.56
N SER A 267 1.69 -23.23 -9.82
CA SER A 267 0.95 -24.06 -8.84
C SER A 267 0.88 -23.42 -7.45
N LEU A 268 1.70 -22.41 -7.19
CA LEU A 268 1.71 -21.64 -5.96
C LEU A 268 0.87 -20.37 -6.13
N GLY A 269 0.34 -19.87 -5.03
CA GLY A 269 -0.36 -18.60 -5.02
C GLY A 269 -1.72 -18.65 -4.33
N GLU A 270 -2.35 -19.78 -4.24
CA GLU A 270 -3.63 -19.92 -3.52
C GLU A 270 -3.51 -19.62 -2.02
N GLY A 271 -4.64 -19.26 -1.41
CA GLY A 271 -4.74 -19.05 0.04
C GLY A 271 -4.26 -17.68 0.52
N GLU A 272 -3.78 -17.64 1.76
CA GLU A 272 -3.37 -16.40 2.42
C GLU A 272 -1.99 -15.93 1.93
N TRP A 273 -1.89 -14.62 1.71
CA TRP A 273 -0.62 -13.96 1.40
C TRP A 273 -0.15 -13.09 2.56
N ILE A 274 1.16 -13.00 2.73
CA ILE A 274 1.81 -12.21 3.77
C ILE A 274 2.84 -11.25 3.19
N ASP A 275 3.14 -10.20 3.95
CA ASP A 275 4.23 -9.27 3.70
C ASP A 275 5.39 -9.58 4.67
N LEU A 276 6.48 -10.06 4.14
CA LEU A 276 7.73 -10.29 4.89
C LEU A 276 8.57 -9.01 4.92
N SER A 277 7.93 -7.89 5.27
CA SER A 277 8.58 -6.58 5.37
C SER A 277 9.26 -6.13 4.08
N GLY A 278 8.56 -6.33 2.96
CA GLY A 278 9.06 -5.98 1.61
C GLY A 278 8.70 -7.00 0.56
N LEU A 279 8.91 -8.27 0.83
CA LEU A 279 8.54 -9.37 -0.07
C LEU A 279 7.11 -9.83 0.21
N ILE A 280 6.24 -9.75 -0.79
CA ILE A 280 4.85 -10.22 -0.75
C ILE A 280 4.80 -11.63 -1.33
N VAL A 281 4.35 -12.62 -0.54
CA VAL A 281 4.40 -14.05 -0.90
C VAL A 281 3.21 -14.82 -0.34
N PRO A 282 2.87 -16.00 -0.93
CA PRO A 282 1.94 -16.93 -0.33
C PRO A 282 2.46 -17.43 1.04
N LYS A 283 1.62 -17.35 2.06
CA LYS A 283 1.97 -17.76 3.43
C LYS A 283 2.37 -19.25 3.51
N GLN A 284 1.70 -20.11 2.73
CA GLN A 284 1.99 -21.54 2.73
C GLN A 284 3.41 -21.82 2.22
N ALA A 285 3.85 -21.13 1.16
CA ALA A 285 5.21 -21.31 0.64
C ALA A 285 6.29 -20.97 1.69
N VAL A 286 6.05 -19.95 2.51
CA VAL A 286 6.97 -19.59 3.60
C VAL A 286 6.95 -20.64 4.72
N LYS A 287 5.77 -21.17 5.05
CA LYS A 287 5.67 -22.27 6.04
C LYS A 287 6.42 -23.51 5.57
N ASP A 288 6.26 -23.91 4.33
CA ASP A 288 6.94 -25.06 3.74
C ASP A 288 8.46 -24.87 3.76
N GLU A 289 8.95 -23.66 3.50
CA GLU A 289 10.37 -23.33 3.59
C GLU A 289 10.88 -23.38 5.05
N ILE A 290 10.11 -22.88 6.00
CA ILE A 290 10.44 -23.01 7.44
C ILE A 290 10.52 -24.47 7.83
N ASP A 291 9.53 -25.29 7.43
CA ASP A 291 9.50 -26.72 7.72
C ASP A 291 10.70 -27.46 7.08
N ARG A 292 11.10 -27.07 5.86
CA ARG A 292 12.31 -27.55 5.19
C ARG A 292 13.57 -27.25 6.01
N ILE A 293 13.73 -26.00 6.46
CA ILE A 293 14.88 -25.57 7.25
C ILE A 293 14.94 -26.35 8.59
N VAL A 294 13.80 -26.44 9.27
CA VAL A 294 13.72 -27.15 10.56
C VAL A 294 13.99 -28.65 10.40
N GLY A 295 13.54 -29.25 9.31
CA GLY A 295 13.70 -30.67 9.02
C GLY A 295 15.08 -31.07 8.45
N ASN A 296 15.88 -30.09 8.01
CA ASN A 296 17.21 -30.33 7.43
C ASN A 296 18.27 -29.52 8.16
N PRO A 297 19.04 -30.14 9.08
CA PRO A 297 20.13 -29.47 9.81
C PRO A 297 21.24 -28.89 8.92
N ASP A 298 21.39 -29.42 7.70
CA ASP A 298 22.41 -28.99 6.73
C ASP A 298 21.93 -27.87 5.80
N SER A 299 20.73 -27.31 6.06
CA SER A 299 20.19 -26.18 5.29
C SER A 299 21.12 -24.96 5.34
N THR A 300 21.39 -24.38 4.18
CA THR A 300 22.28 -23.22 4.06
C THR A 300 21.52 -21.91 3.91
N LEU A 301 22.20 -20.80 4.20
CA LEU A 301 21.64 -19.47 3.98
C LEU A 301 21.42 -19.20 2.49
N GLU A 302 22.30 -19.67 1.63
CA GLU A 302 22.21 -19.54 0.18
C GLU A 302 20.96 -20.22 -0.40
N GLU A 303 20.57 -21.36 0.14
CA GLU A 303 19.33 -22.04 -0.27
C GLU A 303 18.10 -21.22 0.11
N THR A 304 18.07 -20.67 1.32
CA THR A 304 16.98 -19.82 1.80
C THR A 304 16.90 -18.51 1.00
N GLU A 305 18.03 -17.88 0.69
CA GLU A 305 18.10 -16.71 -0.16
C GLU A 305 17.58 -17.01 -1.57
N SER A 306 18.03 -18.12 -2.16
CA SER A 306 17.59 -18.57 -3.48
C SER A 306 16.08 -18.81 -3.53
N PHE A 307 15.51 -19.36 -2.45
CA PHE A 307 14.06 -19.52 -2.31
C PHE A 307 13.33 -18.17 -2.37
N PHE A 308 13.73 -17.18 -1.55
CA PHE A 308 13.06 -15.87 -1.54
C PHE A 308 13.24 -15.12 -2.87
N GLN A 309 14.39 -15.21 -3.49
CA GLN A 309 14.61 -14.66 -4.83
C GLN A 309 13.72 -15.33 -5.88
N ALA A 310 13.52 -16.65 -5.80
CA ALA A 310 12.61 -17.37 -6.70
C ALA A 310 11.16 -16.91 -6.49
N MET A 311 10.70 -16.76 -5.25
CA MET A 311 9.37 -16.21 -4.94
C MET A 311 9.20 -14.81 -5.52
N HIS A 312 10.19 -13.94 -5.38
CA HIS A 312 10.14 -12.59 -5.93
C HIS A 312 10.03 -12.58 -7.46
N ARG A 313 10.81 -13.43 -8.16
CA ARG A 313 10.76 -13.53 -9.63
C ARG A 313 9.42 -14.06 -10.15
N ARG A 314 8.80 -15.00 -9.42
CA ARG A 314 7.54 -15.65 -9.78
C ARG A 314 6.30 -14.90 -9.30
N TYR A 315 6.46 -13.72 -8.70
CA TYR A 315 5.37 -12.97 -8.06
C TYR A 315 4.11 -12.86 -8.93
N TYR A 316 4.23 -12.45 -10.18
CA TYR A 316 3.07 -12.23 -11.06
C TYR A 316 2.38 -13.54 -11.52
N ASP A 317 3.10 -14.64 -11.59
CA ASP A 317 2.51 -15.93 -11.90
C ASP A 317 1.73 -16.49 -10.70
N MET A 318 2.30 -16.36 -9.50
CA MET A 318 1.61 -16.68 -8.26
C MET A 318 0.42 -15.74 -7.98
N GLU A 319 0.55 -14.44 -8.29
CA GLU A 319 -0.56 -13.48 -8.21
C GLU A 319 -1.71 -13.92 -9.11
N TRP A 320 -1.43 -14.37 -10.34
CA TRP A 320 -2.46 -14.88 -11.26
C TRP A 320 -3.16 -16.10 -10.70
N THR A 321 -2.44 -17.05 -10.12
CA THR A 321 -3.02 -18.21 -9.44
C THR A 321 -3.98 -17.77 -8.33
N TRP A 322 -3.56 -16.78 -7.53
CA TRP A 322 -4.43 -16.24 -6.49
C TRP A 322 -5.69 -15.58 -7.07
N VAL A 323 -5.54 -14.78 -8.11
CA VAL A 323 -6.67 -14.15 -8.82
C VAL A 323 -7.67 -15.22 -9.29
N CYS A 324 -7.19 -16.29 -9.93
CA CYS A 324 -8.04 -17.39 -10.37
C CYS A 324 -8.79 -18.04 -9.20
N SER A 325 -8.16 -18.21 -8.04
CA SER A 325 -8.79 -18.77 -6.83
C SER A 325 -9.92 -17.89 -6.26
N ILE A 326 -9.85 -16.57 -6.49
CA ILE A 326 -10.86 -15.60 -6.03
C ILE A 326 -12.00 -15.40 -7.03
N MET A 327 -11.82 -15.76 -8.30
CA MET A 327 -12.83 -15.59 -9.36
C MET A 327 -14.22 -16.17 -8.97
N PRO A 328 -14.35 -17.40 -8.46
CA PRO A 328 -15.65 -17.94 -8.09
C PRO A 328 -16.37 -17.12 -7.01
N ARG A 329 -15.63 -16.60 -6.03
CA ARG A 329 -16.18 -15.73 -4.98
C ARG A 329 -16.64 -14.40 -5.51
N TRP A 330 -15.87 -13.78 -6.41
CA TRP A 330 -16.08 -12.38 -6.83
C TRP A 330 -16.98 -12.26 -8.05
N TYR A 331 -16.81 -13.16 -9.03
CA TYR A 331 -17.55 -13.14 -10.30
C TYR A 331 -18.50 -14.33 -10.48
N GLY A 332 -18.53 -15.28 -9.54
CA GLY A 332 -19.41 -16.44 -9.58
C GLY A 332 -18.99 -17.54 -10.57
N LYS A 333 -17.81 -17.43 -11.18
CA LYS A 333 -17.30 -18.37 -12.18
C LYS A 333 -15.82 -18.62 -12.01
N THR A 334 -15.37 -19.84 -12.33
CA THR A 334 -13.94 -20.15 -12.48
C THR A 334 -13.41 -19.60 -13.80
N VAL A 335 -12.09 -19.39 -13.88
CA VAL A 335 -11.46 -18.75 -15.03
C VAL A 335 -11.64 -19.53 -16.34
N ASP A 336 -11.63 -20.86 -16.26
CA ASP A 336 -11.86 -21.80 -17.38
C ASP A 336 -13.30 -21.77 -17.92
N ARG A 337 -14.25 -21.19 -17.18
CA ARG A 337 -15.67 -21.07 -17.58
C ARG A 337 -16.06 -19.65 -17.97
N LEU A 338 -15.11 -18.75 -18.06
CA LEU A 338 -15.39 -17.38 -18.51
C LEU A 338 -15.68 -17.38 -20.02
N SER A 339 -16.87 -16.91 -20.38
CA SER A 339 -17.19 -16.59 -21.77
C SER A 339 -16.60 -15.24 -22.18
N PRO A 340 -16.42 -14.94 -23.47
CA PRO A 340 -16.03 -13.62 -23.93
C PRO A 340 -16.93 -12.50 -23.39
N GLY A 341 -18.25 -12.75 -23.27
CA GLY A 341 -19.20 -11.80 -22.65
C GLY A 341 -18.97 -11.57 -21.15
N ASP A 342 -18.54 -12.59 -20.39
CA ASP A 342 -18.14 -12.43 -19.00
C ASP A 342 -16.89 -11.54 -18.89
N ILE A 343 -15.91 -11.75 -19.75
CA ILE A 343 -14.67 -10.96 -19.77
C ILE A 343 -14.96 -9.52 -20.15
N ILE A 344 -15.84 -9.25 -21.14
CA ILE A 344 -16.29 -7.90 -21.48
C ILE A 344 -16.89 -7.20 -20.25
N ARG A 345 -17.73 -7.89 -19.48
CA ARG A 345 -18.31 -7.34 -18.25
C ARG A 345 -17.22 -6.99 -17.22
N ILE A 346 -16.23 -7.86 -17.04
CA ILE A 346 -15.11 -7.63 -16.11
C ILE A 346 -14.27 -6.43 -16.56
N VAL A 347 -13.99 -6.32 -17.87
CA VAL A 347 -13.23 -5.19 -18.43
C VAL A 347 -13.99 -3.88 -18.28
N ARG A 348 -15.31 -3.86 -18.45
CA ARG A 348 -16.13 -2.65 -18.19
C ARG A 348 -16.09 -2.24 -16.72
N GLN A 349 -16.24 -3.18 -15.79
CA GLN A 349 -16.13 -2.90 -14.34
C GLN A 349 -14.72 -2.42 -13.96
N TRP A 350 -13.69 -3.00 -14.54
CA TRP A 350 -12.32 -2.54 -14.36
C TRP A 350 -12.12 -1.10 -14.86
N ASN A 351 -12.60 -0.79 -16.06
CA ASN A 351 -12.47 0.55 -16.65
C ASN A 351 -13.18 1.59 -15.75
N GLU A 352 -14.42 1.31 -15.34
CA GLU A 352 -15.16 2.16 -14.40
C GLU A 352 -14.39 2.37 -13.10
N ALA A 353 -13.81 1.31 -12.53
CA ALA A 353 -13.05 1.37 -11.28
C ALA A 353 -11.77 2.22 -11.42
N VAL A 354 -11.01 2.02 -12.52
CA VAL A 354 -9.80 2.81 -12.80
C VAL A 354 -10.15 4.28 -12.95
N VAL A 355 -11.11 4.59 -13.81
CA VAL A 355 -11.52 5.98 -14.08
C VAL A 355 -12.06 6.66 -12.83
N SER A 356 -12.86 5.94 -12.02
CA SER A 356 -13.42 6.48 -10.77
C SER A 356 -12.32 6.80 -9.75
N LEU A 357 -11.37 5.91 -9.54
CA LEU A 357 -10.25 6.14 -8.61
C LEU A 357 -9.34 7.28 -9.11
N ASP A 358 -9.04 7.33 -10.40
CA ASP A 358 -8.21 8.38 -10.97
C ASP A 358 -8.88 9.76 -10.94
N ARG A 359 -10.21 9.85 -11.13
CA ARG A 359 -10.97 11.09 -10.93
C ARG A 359 -10.90 11.56 -9.48
N MET A 360 -10.97 10.63 -8.51
CA MET A 360 -10.80 10.98 -7.10
C MET A 360 -9.39 11.50 -6.79
N LEU A 361 -8.34 10.96 -7.46
CA LEU A 361 -6.97 11.49 -7.37
C LEU A 361 -6.86 12.87 -8.00
N TYR A 362 -7.50 13.10 -9.14
CA TYR A 362 -7.57 14.41 -9.78
C TYR A 362 -8.22 15.46 -8.86
N ASP A 363 -9.32 15.10 -8.20
CA ASP A 363 -10.00 15.98 -7.25
C ASP A 363 -9.17 16.21 -5.98
N ASP A 364 -8.42 15.22 -5.51
CA ASP A 364 -7.52 15.37 -4.37
C ASP A 364 -6.33 16.28 -4.72
N ALA A 365 -5.78 16.17 -5.92
CA ALA A 365 -4.72 17.05 -6.41
C ALA A 365 -5.16 18.53 -6.45
N ARG A 366 -6.43 18.80 -6.76
CA ARG A 366 -6.99 20.15 -6.80
C ARG A 366 -6.89 20.88 -5.45
N LYS A 367 -6.89 20.14 -4.33
CA LYS A 367 -6.75 20.73 -2.99
C LYS A 367 -5.42 21.44 -2.80
N GLU A 368 -4.34 20.99 -3.47
CA GLU A 368 -3.02 21.63 -3.41
C GLU A 368 -3.00 22.99 -4.11
N PHE A 369 -4.04 23.33 -4.90
CA PHE A 369 -4.23 24.60 -5.59
C PHE A 369 -5.36 25.45 -5.01
N SER A 370 -5.90 25.05 -3.86
CA SER A 370 -6.98 25.75 -3.17
C SER A 370 -6.52 27.06 -2.53
N MET A 371 -7.47 27.88 -2.10
CA MET A 371 -7.18 29.13 -1.38
C MET A 371 -6.36 28.90 -0.10
N ILE A 372 -6.58 27.79 0.59
CA ILE A 372 -5.82 27.44 1.80
C ILE A 372 -4.34 27.26 1.48
N SER A 373 -4.03 26.66 0.34
CA SER A 373 -2.64 26.44 -0.10
C SER A 373 -1.90 27.73 -0.47
N ARG A 374 -2.65 28.84 -0.70
CA ARG A 374 -2.11 30.15 -1.05
C ARG A 374 -1.85 31.06 0.15
N ILE A 375 -2.29 30.71 1.35
CA ILE A 375 -2.25 31.59 2.54
C ILE A 375 -0.82 32.09 2.86
N GLY A 376 0.20 31.28 2.63
CA GLY A 376 1.60 31.62 2.91
C GLY A 376 2.29 32.48 1.86
N PHE A 377 1.59 32.85 0.77
CA PHE A 377 2.15 33.64 -0.34
C PHE A 377 1.71 35.10 -0.25
N GLY A 378 2.52 36.02 -0.77
CA GLY A 378 2.22 37.45 -0.85
C GLY A 378 1.96 38.10 0.51
N VAL A 379 2.70 37.71 1.55
CA VAL A 379 2.49 38.18 2.93
C VAL A 379 2.58 39.70 3.05
N ASP A 380 3.48 40.31 2.31
CA ASP A 380 3.73 41.76 2.31
C ASP A 380 2.98 42.52 1.21
N GLY A 381 2.02 41.86 0.54
CA GLY A 381 1.36 42.43 -0.63
C GLY A 381 -0.14 42.28 -0.69
N SER A 382 -0.69 42.58 -1.85
CA SER A 382 -2.11 42.42 -2.15
C SER A 382 -2.48 40.96 -2.49
N THR A 383 -3.79 40.66 -2.57
CA THR A 383 -4.33 39.39 -3.08
C THR A 383 -3.75 39.06 -4.47
N ARG A 384 -3.56 40.06 -5.33
CA ARG A 384 -2.95 39.90 -6.65
C ARG A 384 -1.50 39.41 -6.55
N GLN A 385 -0.71 40.00 -5.62
CA GLN A 385 0.66 39.56 -5.38
C GLN A 385 0.72 38.12 -4.86
N ARG A 386 -0.18 37.74 -3.93
CA ARG A 386 -0.28 36.39 -3.43
C ARG A 386 -0.54 35.37 -4.55
N ASP A 387 -1.48 35.66 -5.44
CA ASP A 387 -1.84 34.75 -6.53
C ASP A 387 -0.70 34.65 -7.54
N PHE A 388 -0.03 35.74 -7.85
CA PHE A 388 1.16 35.76 -8.69
C PHE A 388 2.31 34.96 -8.09
N ASP A 389 2.65 35.15 -6.82
CA ASP A 389 3.73 34.43 -6.15
C ASP A 389 3.43 32.93 -6.07
N PHE A 390 2.19 32.57 -5.81
CA PHE A 390 1.75 31.17 -5.82
C PHE A 390 1.94 30.53 -7.21
N GLU A 391 1.52 31.20 -8.27
CA GLU A 391 1.65 30.70 -9.64
C GLU A 391 3.12 30.57 -10.07
N GLN A 392 3.99 31.49 -9.65
CA GLN A 392 5.43 31.42 -9.94
C GLN A 392 6.09 30.19 -9.27
N VAL A 393 5.64 29.80 -8.09
CA VAL A 393 6.24 28.68 -7.32
C VAL A 393 5.57 27.35 -7.65
N ARG A 394 4.23 27.32 -7.73
CA ARG A 394 3.44 26.11 -7.85
C ARG A 394 2.97 25.83 -9.28
N GLY A 395 2.85 26.85 -10.10
CA GLY A 395 2.27 26.79 -11.43
C GLY A 395 0.74 26.72 -11.42
N GLU A 396 0.18 26.44 -12.58
CA GLU A 396 -1.26 26.23 -12.78
C GLU A 396 -1.63 24.76 -12.59
N PHE A 397 -2.84 24.50 -12.10
CA PHE A 397 -3.34 23.15 -11.83
C PHE A 397 -3.30 22.24 -13.08
N GLU A 398 -3.77 22.75 -14.22
CA GLU A 398 -3.84 22.00 -15.49
C GLU A 398 -2.43 21.67 -16.03
N ASN A 399 -1.42 22.40 -15.60
CA ASN A 399 -0.03 22.20 -16.01
C ASN A 399 0.78 21.34 -15.05
N ASP A 400 0.22 20.99 -13.88
CA ASP A 400 0.88 20.12 -12.91
C ASP A 400 1.18 18.73 -13.49
N ALA A 401 2.39 18.25 -13.26
CA ALA A 401 2.85 16.98 -13.82
C ALA A 401 2.03 15.77 -13.33
N PHE A 402 1.59 15.78 -12.07
CA PHE A 402 0.76 14.72 -11.53
C PHE A 402 -0.64 14.74 -12.14
N VAL A 403 -1.24 15.92 -12.30
CA VAL A 403 -2.55 16.10 -12.95
C VAL A 403 -2.51 15.59 -14.39
N LYS A 404 -1.50 16.00 -15.17
CA LYS A 404 -1.31 15.50 -16.56
C LYS A 404 -1.14 13.98 -16.61
N MET A 405 -0.37 13.42 -15.67
CA MET A 405 -0.20 11.97 -15.58
C MET A 405 -1.53 11.26 -15.30
N VAL A 406 -2.36 11.75 -14.38
CA VAL A 406 -3.66 11.16 -14.06
C VAL A 406 -4.60 11.24 -15.27
N CYS A 407 -4.70 12.38 -15.93
CA CYS A 407 -5.53 12.55 -17.14
C CYS A 407 -5.10 11.56 -18.25
N LYS A 408 -3.80 11.51 -18.52
CA LYS A 408 -3.26 10.56 -19.50
C LYS A 408 -3.53 9.11 -19.12
N HIS A 409 -3.42 8.74 -17.85
CA HIS A 409 -3.71 7.40 -17.39
C HIS A 409 -5.18 7.03 -17.61
N ILE A 410 -6.12 7.95 -17.39
CA ILE A 410 -7.55 7.75 -17.70
C ILE A 410 -7.74 7.47 -19.19
N GLU A 411 -7.12 8.29 -20.06
CA GLU A 411 -7.22 8.12 -21.52
C GLU A 411 -6.64 6.77 -21.98
N ASP A 412 -5.41 6.47 -21.55
CA ASP A 412 -4.71 5.24 -21.94
C ASP A 412 -5.47 3.99 -21.48
N LYS A 413 -6.01 3.99 -20.24
CA LYS A 413 -6.76 2.84 -19.70
C LYS A 413 -8.14 2.69 -20.34
N THR A 414 -8.80 3.79 -20.66
CA THR A 414 -10.07 3.76 -21.40
C THR A 414 -9.86 3.19 -22.80
N ALA A 415 -8.82 3.63 -23.51
CA ALA A 415 -8.48 3.11 -24.83
C ALA A 415 -8.15 1.61 -24.80
N LEU A 416 -7.32 1.18 -23.84
CA LEU A 416 -6.97 -0.24 -23.65
C LEU A 416 -8.20 -1.12 -23.38
N GLY A 417 -9.12 -0.65 -22.53
CA GLY A 417 -10.37 -1.37 -22.24
C GLY A 417 -11.25 -1.51 -23.46
N ASN A 418 -11.43 -0.44 -24.24
CA ASN A 418 -12.23 -0.45 -25.46
C ASN A 418 -11.62 -1.37 -26.52
N GLU A 419 -10.32 -1.29 -26.75
CA GLU A 419 -9.61 -2.18 -27.69
C GLU A 419 -9.84 -3.66 -27.34
N LEU A 420 -9.73 -4.04 -26.08
CA LEU A 420 -9.95 -5.42 -25.66
C LEU A 420 -11.42 -5.83 -25.81
N ILE A 421 -12.37 -4.94 -25.54
CA ILE A 421 -13.80 -5.20 -25.73
C ILE A 421 -14.08 -5.44 -27.24
N ASP A 422 -13.57 -4.58 -28.13
CA ASP A 422 -13.76 -4.72 -29.59
C ASP A 422 -13.21 -6.06 -30.10
N ARG A 423 -12.06 -6.49 -29.61
CA ARG A 423 -11.46 -7.79 -29.92
C ARG A 423 -12.31 -8.97 -29.47
N LEU A 424 -12.90 -8.89 -28.27
CA LEU A 424 -13.78 -9.93 -27.73
C LEU A 424 -15.14 -9.97 -28.47
N GLU A 425 -15.68 -8.81 -28.86
CA GLU A 425 -16.91 -8.72 -29.66
C GLU A 425 -16.69 -9.28 -31.09
N ALA A 426 -15.52 -9.04 -31.68
CA ALA A 426 -15.14 -9.66 -32.94
C ALA A 426 -15.05 -11.19 -32.83
N LEU A 427 -14.49 -11.71 -31.75
CA LEU A 427 -14.45 -13.16 -31.47
C LEU A 427 -15.87 -13.74 -31.33
N ILE A 428 -16.76 -13.08 -30.58
CA ILE A 428 -18.17 -13.53 -30.46
C ILE A 428 -18.84 -13.60 -31.83
N THR A 429 -18.62 -12.59 -32.69
CA THR A 429 -19.20 -12.55 -34.05
C THR A 429 -18.70 -13.69 -34.90
N SER A 430 -17.40 -14.01 -34.87
CA SER A 430 -16.82 -15.11 -35.63
C SER A 430 -17.36 -16.48 -35.22
N ILE A 431 -17.54 -16.70 -33.88
CA ILE A 431 -18.10 -17.94 -33.35
C ILE A 431 -19.57 -18.12 -33.77
N SER A 432 -20.33 -17.04 -33.84
CA SER A 432 -21.76 -17.10 -34.19
C SER A 432 -22.00 -17.35 -35.69
N GLN A 433 -20.97 -17.26 -36.52
CA GLN A 433 -21.03 -17.53 -37.97
C GLN A 433 -20.62 -18.95 -38.36
N HIS A 434 -20.10 -19.70 -37.40
CA HIS A 434 -19.76 -21.13 -37.53
C HIS A 434 -20.68 -21.99 -36.66
#